data_21014a98b4302c6be212855fa65c42d4
#
_entry.id   21014a98b4302c6be212855fa65c42d4
#
_cell.length_a   1.000
_cell.length_b   1.000
_cell.length_c   1.000
_cell.angle_alpha   90.00
_cell.angle_beta   90.00
_cell.angle_gamma   90.00
#
_symmetry.space_group_name_H-M   'P 1'
#
loop_
_entity.id
_entity.type
_entity.pdbx_description
1 polymer ?
#
loop_
_entity_poly.entity_id
_entity_poly.type
_entity_poly.pdbx_seq_one_letter_code
_entity_poly.pdbx_strand_id
1 'polypeptide(L)'
;MDNQRDRLQTAPVTTTDGSGQTEPEVEVEAQHITEVRRRRAELLESINALEQALAAPVPSGQIRWVQGASDALLELSGDFHDHVELTEGPAGLYARVIRTSPRLAHQVERLTQDHATLTELISELLTVVGKAAGTFARGDSMLVSLDEVRDRGTTLIAALVRHRQRGSDLMYEGYSVDIGGQD
;
A
#
# COMPACT_ATOMS: atom_id res chain seq x y z
N MET A 1 -68.48 -13.64 -8.21
CA MET A 1 -67.73 -13.01 -9.32
C MET A 1 -66.43 -12.53 -8.71
N ASP A 2 -65.50 -13.40 -8.77
CA ASP A 2 -64.20 -13.25 -8.10
C ASP A 2 -63.14 -12.93 -9.17
N ASN A 3 -62.50 -11.77 -9.09
CA ASN A 3 -61.55 -11.32 -10.09
C ASN A 3 -60.15 -11.31 -9.46
N GLN A 4 -59.55 -12.48 -9.44
CA GLN A 4 -58.18 -12.71 -8.99
C GLN A 4 -57.21 -12.15 -10.07
N ARG A 5 -56.65 -10.94 -9.82
CA ARG A 5 -55.60 -10.38 -10.65
C ARG A 5 -54.27 -11.03 -10.28
N ASP A 6 -53.82 -11.86 -11.15
CA ASP A 6 -52.54 -12.50 -11.21
C ASP A 6 -51.42 -11.40 -11.24
N ARG A 7 -50.65 -11.30 -10.14
CA ARG A 7 -49.46 -10.47 -10.10
C ARG A 7 -48.30 -11.33 -10.60
N LEU A 8 -48.02 -11.20 -11.87
CA LEU A 8 -46.76 -11.65 -12.43
C LEU A 8 -45.60 -10.87 -11.75
N GLN A 9 -44.93 -11.51 -10.82
CA GLN A 9 -43.65 -11.08 -10.28
C GLN A 9 -42.62 -11.28 -11.39
N THR A 10 -42.23 -10.20 -12.05
CA THR A 10 -41.06 -10.19 -12.93
C THR A 10 -39.81 -10.32 -12.06
N ALA A 11 -39.12 -11.44 -12.13
CA ALA A 11 -37.82 -11.63 -11.58
C ALA A 11 -36.82 -10.67 -12.29
N PRO A 12 -35.82 -10.13 -11.58
CA PRO A 12 -34.79 -9.29 -12.23
C PRO A 12 -34.03 -10.12 -13.26
N VAL A 13 -33.97 -9.61 -14.47
CA VAL A 13 -33.13 -10.18 -15.55
C VAL A 13 -31.69 -9.87 -15.19
N THR A 14 -30.93 -10.87 -14.79
CA THR A 14 -29.46 -10.78 -14.65
C THR A 14 -28.84 -10.77 -16.04
N THR A 15 -28.37 -9.64 -16.48
CA THR A 15 -27.56 -9.52 -17.69
C THR A 15 -26.13 -10.00 -17.36
N THR A 16 -25.69 -11.07 -18.01
CA THR A 16 -24.31 -11.56 -17.93
C THR A 16 -23.53 -10.97 -19.11
N ASP A 17 -22.40 -10.34 -18.84
CA ASP A 17 -21.49 -9.95 -19.91
C ASP A 17 -20.82 -11.20 -20.53
N GLY A 18 -20.12 -11.03 -21.69
CA GLY A 18 -19.49 -12.14 -22.41
C GLY A 18 -18.37 -12.86 -21.65
N SER A 19 -17.99 -12.40 -20.43
CA SER A 19 -16.96 -13.01 -19.54
C SER A 19 -17.58 -13.95 -18.49
N GLY A 20 -18.90 -14.05 -18.42
CA GLY A 20 -19.62 -14.89 -17.44
C GLY A 20 -19.74 -14.25 -16.05
N GLN A 21 -19.33 -12.98 -15.87
CA GLN A 21 -19.47 -12.22 -14.63
C GLN A 21 -20.83 -11.50 -14.59
N THR A 22 -21.43 -11.38 -13.39
CA THR A 22 -22.65 -10.60 -13.21
C THR A 22 -22.32 -9.12 -13.06
N GLU A 23 -23.25 -8.21 -13.48
CA GLU A 23 -23.07 -6.75 -13.33
C GLU A 23 -22.59 -6.33 -11.92
N PRO A 24 -23.14 -6.86 -10.80
CA PRO A 24 -22.66 -6.51 -9.46
C PRO A 24 -21.23 -7.01 -9.18
N GLU A 25 -20.77 -8.09 -9.78
CA GLU A 25 -19.40 -8.59 -9.63
C GLU A 25 -18.41 -7.67 -10.35
N VAL A 26 -18.75 -7.18 -11.52
CA VAL A 26 -17.94 -6.22 -12.30
C VAL A 26 -17.82 -4.89 -11.55
N GLU A 27 -18.91 -4.41 -10.93
CA GLU A 27 -18.91 -3.17 -10.16
C GLU A 27 -18.04 -3.29 -8.90
N VAL A 28 -18.13 -4.40 -8.16
CA VAL A 28 -17.29 -4.68 -6.98
C VAL A 28 -15.80 -4.75 -7.37
N GLU A 29 -15.50 -5.35 -8.52
CA GLU A 29 -14.15 -5.41 -9.07
C GLU A 29 -13.59 -4.01 -9.36
N ALA A 30 -14.35 -3.17 -10.06
CA ALA A 30 -13.95 -1.82 -10.41
C ALA A 30 -13.72 -0.95 -9.16
N GLN A 31 -14.57 -1.09 -8.14
CA GLN A 31 -14.41 -0.40 -6.85
C GLN A 31 -13.14 -0.83 -6.14
N HIS A 32 -12.83 -2.13 -6.11
CA HIS A 32 -11.61 -2.64 -5.49
C HIS A 32 -10.35 -2.14 -6.18
N ILE A 33 -10.31 -2.13 -7.52
CA ILE A 33 -9.18 -1.59 -8.28
C ILE A 33 -8.99 -0.09 -8.00
N THR A 34 -10.08 0.66 -7.87
CA THR A 34 -10.05 2.09 -7.54
C THR A 34 -9.46 2.30 -6.14
N GLU A 35 -9.86 1.50 -5.15
CA GLU A 35 -9.32 1.56 -3.80
C GLU A 35 -7.82 1.23 -3.76
N VAL A 36 -7.39 0.19 -4.47
CA VAL A 36 -5.96 -0.16 -4.60
C VAL A 36 -5.16 1.02 -5.18
N ARG A 37 -5.68 1.68 -6.21
CA ARG A 37 -5.01 2.85 -6.81
C ARG A 37 -4.92 4.02 -5.83
N ARG A 38 -5.99 4.29 -5.08
CA ARG A 38 -6.03 5.33 -4.07
C ARG A 38 -4.99 5.10 -2.98
N ARG A 39 -4.97 3.91 -2.37
CA ARG A 39 -4.02 3.52 -1.31
C ARG A 39 -2.56 3.57 -1.79
N ARG A 40 -2.32 3.22 -3.04
CA ARG A 40 -0.97 3.35 -3.64
C ARG A 40 -0.55 4.80 -3.82
N ALA A 41 -1.47 5.70 -4.10
CA ALA A 41 -1.19 7.13 -4.19
C ALA A 41 -0.90 7.72 -2.81
N GLU A 42 -1.69 7.40 -1.79
CA GLU A 42 -1.49 7.80 -0.40
C GLU A 42 -0.12 7.34 0.10
N LEU A 43 0.22 6.07 -0.07
CA LEU A 43 1.54 5.54 0.29
C LEU A 43 2.69 6.27 -0.42
N LEU A 44 2.52 6.67 -1.68
CA LEU A 44 3.53 7.46 -2.39
C LEU A 44 3.69 8.86 -1.78
N GLU A 45 2.59 9.50 -1.38
CA GLU A 45 2.60 10.81 -0.72
C GLU A 45 3.33 10.73 0.62
N SER A 46 3.09 9.70 1.42
CA SER A 46 3.77 9.46 2.69
C SER A 46 5.27 9.18 2.52
N ILE A 47 5.66 8.44 1.48
CA ILE A 47 7.09 8.23 1.14
C ILE A 47 7.76 9.56 0.82
N ASN A 48 7.12 10.40 -0.01
CA ASN A 48 7.66 11.72 -0.37
C ASN A 48 7.72 12.65 0.85
N ALA A 49 6.73 12.60 1.75
CA ALA A 49 6.72 13.38 2.99
C ALA A 49 7.88 13.00 3.91
N LEU A 50 8.14 11.70 4.07
CA LEU A 50 9.30 11.23 4.84
C LEU A 50 10.63 11.66 4.20
N GLU A 51 10.77 11.54 2.87
CA GLU A 51 11.96 11.99 2.16
C GLU A 51 12.22 13.47 2.38
N GLN A 52 11.19 14.33 2.26
CA GLN A 52 11.29 15.76 2.51
C GLN A 52 11.65 16.07 3.96
N ALA A 53 11.06 15.38 4.93
CA ALA A 53 11.36 15.56 6.34
C ALA A 53 12.83 15.22 6.65
N LEU A 54 13.37 14.14 6.10
CA LEU A 54 14.76 13.71 6.29
C LEU A 54 15.75 14.64 5.56
N ALA A 55 15.39 15.17 4.40
CA ALA A 55 16.21 16.12 3.63
C ALA A 55 16.23 17.53 4.21
N ALA A 56 15.28 17.86 5.08
CA ALA A 56 15.17 19.19 5.65
C ALA A 56 16.46 19.61 6.39
N PRO A 57 16.94 20.86 6.24
CA PRO A 57 18.10 21.36 6.97
C PRO A 57 17.81 21.45 8.49
N VAL A 58 18.85 21.26 9.31
CA VAL A 58 18.79 21.27 10.79
C VAL A 58 19.51 22.50 11.38
N PRO A 59 19.24 23.73 10.98
CA PRO A 59 20.12 24.86 11.37
C PRO A 59 19.98 25.29 12.83
N SER A 60 18.79 25.24 13.43
CA SER A 60 18.54 25.67 14.82
C SER A 60 17.25 25.07 15.41
N GLY A 61 16.82 23.97 14.91
CA GLY A 61 15.53 23.37 15.30
C GLY A 61 15.55 21.85 15.30
N GLN A 62 16.56 21.23 15.94
CA GLN A 62 16.71 19.78 16.04
C GLN A 62 15.42 19.11 16.54
N ILE A 63 14.74 19.67 17.51
CA ILE A 63 13.43 19.21 17.99
C ILE A 63 12.41 19.18 16.86
N ARG A 64 12.28 20.28 16.12
CA ARG A 64 11.31 20.37 15.01
C ARG A 64 11.62 19.40 13.89
N TRP A 65 12.91 19.21 13.61
CA TRP A 65 13.33 18.22 12.60
C TRP A 65 12.95 16.80 13.02
N VAL A 66 13.24 16.40 14.27
CA VAL A 66 12.86 15.06 14.79
C VAL A 66 11.35 14.89 14.83
N GLN A 67 10.60 15.92 15.24
CA GLN A 67 9.14 15.88 15.21
C GLN A 67 8.60 15.69 13.78
N GLY A 68 9.08 16.48 12.81
CA GLY A 68 8.67 16.34 11.42
C GLY A 68 8.99 14.97 10.82
N ALA A 69 10.18 14.41 11.14
CA ALA A 69 10.54 13.06 10.71
C ALA A 69 9.67 11.99 11.41
N SER A 70 9.33 12.20 12.68
CA SER A 70 8.44 11.30 13.44
C SER A 70 7.03 11.29 12.87
N ASP A 71 6.47 12.47 12.63
CA ASP A 71 5.10 12.61 12.12
C ASP A 71 4.97 11.97 10.73
N ALA A 72 5.91 12.27 9.82
CA ALA A 72 5.94 11.68 8.48
C ALA A 72 6.13 10.15 8.52
N LEU A 73 6.93 9.64 9.45
CA LEU A 73 7.15 8.20 9.60
C LEU A 73 5.93 7.47 10.18
N LEU A 74 5.20 8.11 11.10
CA LEU A 74 3.96 7.55 11.65
C LEU A 74 2.86 7.48 10.58
N GLU A 75 2.72 8.52 9.76
CA GLU A 75 1.80 8.52 8.62
C GLU A 75 2.16 7.42 7.62
N LEU A 76 3.43 7.33 7.22
CA LEU A 76 3.92 6.26 6.35
C LEU A 76 3.64 4.86 6.93
N SER A 77 3.82 4.68 8.24
CA SER A 77 3.54 3.40 8.91
C SER A 77 2.07 3.01 8.82
N GLY A 78 1.15 3.97 8.96
CA GLY A 78 -0.29 3.75 8.81
C GLY A 78 -0.66 3.38 7.37
N ASP A 79 -0.23 4.18 6.40
CA ASP A 79 -0.52 3.94 4.99
C ASP A 79 0.09 2.63 4.47
N PHE A 80 1.27 2.26 4.99
CA PHE A 80 1.89 0.99 4.65
C PHE A 80 1.12 -0.20 5.25
N HIS A 81 0.64 -0.09 6.48
CA HIS A 81 -0.22 -1.11 7.09
C HIS A 81 -1.50 -1.33 6.27
N ASP A 82 -2.20 -0.25 5.91
CA ASP A 82 -3.40 -0.31 5.08
C ASP A 82 -3.11 -0.93 3.70
N HIS A 83 -1.93 -0.60 3.12
CA HIS A 83 -1.48 -1.22 1.88
C HIS A 83 -1.30 -2.74 2.01
N VAL A 84 -0.68 -3.21 3.09
CA VAL A 84 -0.50 -4.65 3.36
C VAL A 84 -1.84 -5.35 3.52
N GLU A 85 -2.76 -4.80 4.33
CA GLU A 85 -4.09 -5.37 4.51
C GLU A 85 -4.87 -5.50 3.19
N LEU A 86 -4.81 -4.47 2.36
CA LEU A 86 -5.51 -4.46 1.06
C LEU A 86 -4.93 -5.47 0.07
N THR A 87 -3.63 -5.71 0.13
CA THR A 87 -2.95 -6.60 -0.82
C THR A 87 -2.92 -8.05 -0.37
N GLU A 88 -2.67 -8.32 0.92
CA GLU A 88 -2.52 -9.67 1.49
C GLU A 88 -3.79 -10.21 2.14
N GLY A 89 -4.81 -9.37 2.41
CA GLY A 89 -6.05 -9.79 3.04
C GLY A 89 -6.74 -10.96 2.31
N PRO A 90 -7.71 -11.65 2.95
CA PRO A 90 -8.36 -12.85 2.38
C PRO A 90 -9.00 -12.64 1.01
N ALA A 91 -9.52 -11.43 0.75
CA ALA A 91 -10.04 -10.99 -0.54
C ALA A 91 -9.08 -10.01 -1.24
N GLY A 92 -7.82 -9.96 -0.81
CA GLY A 92 -6.82 -9.00 -1.25
C GLY A 92 -6.35 -9.22 -2.68
N LEU A 93 -5.62 -8.24 -3.17
CA LEU A 93 -5.11 -8.23 -4.55
C LEU A 93 -4.28 -9.47 -4.89
N TYR A 94 -3.42 -9.93 -3.97
CA TYR A 94 -2.52 -11.07 -4.22
C TYR A 94 -3.26 -12.39 -4.39
N ALA A 95 -4.29 -12.65 -3.57
CA ALA A 95 -5.12 -13.83 -3.71
C ALA A 95 -5.84 -13.86 -5.07
N ARG A 96 -6.24 -12.70 -5.58
CA ARG A 96 -6.89 -12.55 -6.89
C ARG A 96 -5.90 -12.80 -8.02
N VAL A 97 -4.71 -12.16 -7.97
CA VAL A 97 -3.67 -12.35 -8.98
C VAL A 97 -3.27 -13.82 -9.09
N ILE A 98 -3.08 -14.53 -7.97
CA ILE A 98 -2.73 -15.96 -7.99
C ILE A 98 -3.85 -16.80 -8.62
N ARG A 99 -5.11 -16.46 -8.35
CA ARG A 99 -6.26 -17.19 -8.89
C ARG A 99 -6.41 -17.03 -10.42
N THR A 100 -6.21 -15.80 -10.92
CA THR A 100 -6.33 -15.49 -12.36
C THR A 100 -5.06 -15.79 -13.15
N SER A 101 -3.90 -15.64 -12.52
CA SER A 101 -2.58 -15.80 -13.14
C SER A 101 -1.62 -16.58 -12.24
N PRO A 102 -1.80 -17.93 -12.08
CA PRO A 102 -0.98 -18.74 -11.16
C PRO A 102 0.52 -18.67 -11.42
N ARG A 103 0.94 -18.35 -12.64
CA ARG A 103 2.35 -18.15 -13.04
C ARG A 103 3.02 -17.01 -12.26
N LEU A 104 2.25 -16.06 -11.71
CA LEU A 104 2.74 -14.90 -10.95
C LEU A 104 2.89 -15.18 -9.45
N ALA A 105 2.60 -16.39 -8.98
CA ALA A 105 2.65 -16.73 -7.56
C ALA A 105 4.01 -16.42 -6.91
N HIS A 106 5.11 -16.66 -7.62
CA HIS A 106 6.46 -16.34 -7.10
C HIS A 106 6.71 -14.83 -6.97
N GLN A 107 6.15 -14.01 -7.87
CA GLN A 107 6.24 -12.55 -7.74
C GLN A 107 5.44 -12.05 -6.54
N VAL A 108 4.25 -12.61 -6.32
CA VAL A 108 3.43 -12.32 -5.13
C VAL A 108 4.18 -12.70 -3.86
N GLU A 109 4.76 -13.91 -3.79
CA GLU A 109 5.55 -14.34 -2.63
C GLU A 109 6.70 -13.37 -2.31
N ARG A 110 7.41 -12.88 -3.32
CA ARG A 110 8.48 -11.88 -3.13
C ARG A 110 7.95 -10.55 -2.59
N LEU A 111 6.77 -10.10 -3.04
CA LEU A 111 6.15 -8.88 -2.53
C LEU A 111 5.68 -9.04 -1.07
N THR A 112 5.16 -10.22 -0.70
CA THR A 112 4.85 -10.55 0.70
C THR A 112 6.09 -10.55 1.57
N GLN A 113 7.22 -11.08 1.08
CA GLN A 113 8.51 -11.00 1.79
C GLN A 113 9.02 -9.55 1.91
N ASP A 114 8.84 -8.74 0.87
CA ASP A 114 9.15 -7.31 0.94
C ASP A 114 8.33 -6.61 2.03
N HIS A 115 7.04 -6.94 2.20
CA HIS A 115 6.18 -6.36 3.25
C HIS A 115 6.73 -6.65 4.65
N ALA A 116 7.13 -7.90 4.93
CA ALA A 116 7.73 -8.24 6.21
C ALA A 116 9.01 -7.42 6.48
N THR A 117 9.90 -7.36 5.49
CA THR A 117 11.15 -6.58 5.58
C THR A 117 10.89 -5.09 5.78
N LEU A 118 9.92 -4.51 5.06
CA LEU A 118 9.58 -3.10 5.18
C LEU A 118 8.95 -2.77 6.53
N THR A 119 8.12 -3.66 7.08
CA THR A 119 7.57 -3.53 8.44
C THR A 119 8.68 -3.47 9.48
N GLU A 120 9.71 -4.33 9.36
CA GLU A 120 10.87 -4.32 10.24
C GLU A 120 11.67 -3.00 10.11
N LEU A 121 11.94 -2.53 8.89
CA LEU A 121 12.66 -1.28 8.67
C LEU A 121 11.91 -0.06 9.23
N ILE A 122 10.59 -0.01 9.08
CA ILE A 122 9.74 1.04 9.66
C ILE A 122 9.84 1.01 11.19
N SER A 123 9.72 -0.16 11.81
CA SER A 123 9.80 -0.35 13.26
C SER A 123 11.18 0.05 13.82
N GLU A 124 12.24 -0.33 13.12
CA GLU A 124 13.61 0.06 13.48
C GLU A 124 13.79 1.58 13.41
N LEU A 125 13.33 2.23 12.36
CA LEU A 125 13.44 3.68 12.20
C LEU A 125 12.61 4.42 13.25
N LEU A 126 11.39 3.96 13.57
CA LEU A 126 10.58 4.49 14.68
C LEU A 126 11.35 4.41 16.01
N THR A 127 12.05 3.32 16.26
CA THR A 127 12.87 3.14 17.46
C THR A 127 14.02 4.16 17.50
N VAL A 128 14.70 4.39 16.38
CA VAL A 128 15.84 5.32 16.29
C VAL A 128 15.36 6.76 16.44
N VAL A 129 14.26 7.15 15.80
CA VAL A 129 13.64 8.47 15.94
C VAL A 129 13.22 8.72 17.39
N GLY A 130 12.61 7.72 18.06
CA GLY A 130 12.25 7.80 19.47
C GLY A 130 13.47 7.99 20.40
N LYS A 131 14.56 7.29 20.13
CA LYS A 131 15.84 7.49 20.87
C LYS A 131 16.41 8.90 20.66
N ALA A 132 16.39 9.40 19.42
CA ALA A 132 16.84 10.75 19.10
C ALA A 132 16.03 11.80 19.87
N ALA A 133 14.70 11.67 19.90
CA ALA A 133 13.82 12.54 20.67
C ALA A 133 14.13 12.50 22.18
N GLY A 134 14.34 11.32 22.75
CA GLY A 134 14.72 11.14 24.16
C GLY A 134 16.09 11.71 24.50
N THR A 135 17.08 11.61 23.62
CA THR A 135 18.42 12.20 23.79
C THR A 135 18.31 13.73 23.84
N PHE A 136 17.53 14.28 22.93
CA PHE A 136 17.28 15.73 22.92
C PHE A 136 16.60 16.22 24.21
N ALA A 137 15.61 15.51 24.69
CA ALA A 137 14.89 15.87 25.92
C ALA A 137 15.83 15.93 27.14
N ARG A 138 16.97 15.24 27.11
CA ARG A 138 18.02 15.30 28.17
C ARG A 138 19.09 16.34 27.95
N GLY A 139 19.05 17.09 26.83
CA GLY A 139 20.06 18.09 26.49
C GLY A 139 21.37 17.52 25.97
N ASP A 140 21.40 16.24 25.58
CA ASP A 140 22.58 15.59 25.01
C ASP A 140 22.81 16.00 23.54
N SER A 141 24.02 15.79 23.03
CA SER A 141 24.33 16.05 21.61
C SER A 141 23.65 15.04 20.70
N MET A 142 22.89 15.54 19.71
CA MET A 142 22.12 14.71 18.79
C MET A 142 22.78 14.46 17.43
N LEU A 143 23.95 15.00 17.17
CA LEU A 143 24.54 14.95 15.81
C LEU A 143 24.66 13.53 15.27
N VAL A 144 25.14 12.60 16.08
CA VAL A 144 25.27 11.16 15.69
C VAL A 144 23.89 10.53 15.48
N SER A 145 22.91 10.84 16.34
CA SER A 145 21.56 10.30 16.25
C SER A 145 20.80 10.78 15.00
N LEU A 146 21.06 12.01 14.53
CA LEU A 146 20.44 12.54 13.31
C LEU A 146 20.96 11.85 12.04
N ASP A 147 22.27 11.61 11.98
CA ASP A 147 22.88 10.89 10.84
C ASP A 147 22.36 9.45 10.78
N GLU A 148 22.24 8.76 11.92
CA GLU A 148 21.65 7.43 11.97
C GLU A 148 20.19 7.43 11.48
N VAL A 149 19.37 8.42 11.85
CA VAL A 149 17.99 8.56 11.35
C VAL A 149 17.98 8.73 9.84
N ARG A 150 18.85 9.58 9.28
CA ARG A 150 18.94 9.80 7.84
C ARG A 150 19.37 8.55 7.08
N ASP A 151 20.37 7.85 7.55
CA ASP A 151 20.90 6.64 6.90
C ASP A 151 19.83 5.53 6.86
N ARG A 152 19.17 5.29 7.98
CA ARG A 152 18.08 4.30 8.05
C ARG A 152 16.87 4.73 7.25
N GLY A 153 16.50 6.02 7.30
CA GLY A 153 15.42 6.57 6.51
C GLY A 153 15.67 6.43 5.00
N THR A 154 16.89 6.73 4.54
CA THR A 154 17.28 6.55 3.14
C THR A 154 17.21 5.06 2.72
N THR A 155 17.62 4.16 3.60
CA THR A 155 17.54 2.71 3.38
C THR A 155 16.09 2.26 3.22
N LEU A 156 15.19 2.72 4.11
CA LEU A 156 13.75 2.44 4.05
C LEU A 156 13.13 2.97 2.76
N ILE A 157 13.38 4.24 2.40
CA ILE A 157 12.85 4.85 1.17
C ILE A 157 13.30 4.06 -0.05
N ALA A 158 14.57 3.69 -0.14
CA ALA A 158 15.08 2.89 -1.26
C ALA A 158 14.41 1.51 -1.34
N ALA A 159 14.10 0.89 -0.21
CA ALA A 159 13.38 -0.39 -0.16
C ALA A 159 11.91 -0.23 -0.60
N LEU A 160 11.21 0.82 -0.15
CA LEU A 160 9.84 1.15 -0.56
C LEU A 160 9.72 1.44 -2.06
N VAL A 161 10.69 2.19 -2.63
CA VAL A 161 10.72 2.46 -4.07
C VAL A 161 10.87 1.17 -4.87
N ARG A 162 11.74 0.25 -4.46
CA ARG A 162 11.91 -1.06 -5.11
C ARG A 162 10.65 -1.92 -5.00
N HIS A 163 10.03 -1.97 -3.82
CA HIS A 163 8.77 -2.68 -3.60
C HIS A 163 7.66 -2.15 -4.51
N ARG A 164 7.52 -0.82 -4.58
CA ARG A 164 6.52 -0.16 -5.45
C ARG A 164 6.73 -0.50 -6.92
N GLN A 165 7.99 -0.53 -7.39
CA GLN A 165 8.30 -0.93 -8.77
C GLN A 165 7.87 -2.38 -9.03
N ARG A 166 8.24 -3.32 -8.17
CA ARG A 166 7.81 -4.74 -8.30
C ARG A 166 6.29 -4.89 -8.27
N GLY A 167 5.60 -4.13 -7.41
CA GLY A 167 4.13 -4.13 -7.39
C GLY A 167 3.52 -3.58 -8.68
N SER A 168 4.17 -2.60 -9.33
CA SER A 168 3.74 -2.09 -10.63
C SER A 168 3.94 -3.13 -11.73
N ASP A 169 5.08 -3.81 -11.73
CA ASP A 169 5.39 -4.88 -12.69
C ASP A 169 4.39 -6.04 -12.56
N LEU A 170 4.07 -6.48 -11.32
CA LEU A 170 3.06 -7.49 -11.06
C LEU A 170 1.69 -7.11 -11.65
N MET A 171 1.26 -5.85 -11.41
CA MET A 171 -0.02 -5.37 -11.94
C MET A 171 -0.01 -5.33 -13.46
N TYR A 172 1.06 -4.85 -14.07
CA TYR A 172 1.20 -4.82 -15.52
C TYR A 172 1.12 -6.24 -16.11
N GLU A 173 1.87 -7.20 -15.59
CA GLU A 173 1.87 -8.58 -16.07
C GLU A 173 0.55 -9.31 -15.78
N GLY A 174 -0.12 -9.01 -14.67
CA GLY A 174 -1.40 -9.61 -14.31
C GLY A 174 -2.55 -9.17 -15.22
N TYR A 175 -2.56 -7.91 -15.64
CA TYR A 175 -3.63 -7.35 -16.47
C TYR A 175 -3.32 -7.28 -17.97
N SER A 176 -2.05 -7.38 -18.39
CA SER A 176 -1.68 -7.31 -19.82
C SER A 176 -2.02 -8.58 -20.60
N VAL A 177 -2.18 -9.71 -19.94
CA VAL A 177 -2.43 -11.01 -20.58
C VAL A 177 -3.89 -11.18 -20.96
N ASP A 178 -4.83 -10.47 -20.31
CA ASP A 178 -6.25 -10.52 -20.65
C ASP A 178 -6.59 -9.87 -22.02
N ILE A 179 -5.67 -9.06 -22.57
CA ILE A 179 -5.91 -8.36 -23.84
C ILE A 179 -5.37 -9.17 -25.04
N GLY A 180 -4.52 -10.17 -24.80
CA GLY A 180 -3.82 -10.95 -25.85
C GLY A 180 -4.35 -12.36 -26.12
N GLY A 181 -5.40 -12.80 -25.45
CA GLY A 181 -5.93 -14.17 -25.48
C GLY A 181 -7.18 -14.39 -26.35
N GLN A 182 -7.42 -13.56 -27.35
CA GLN A 182 -8.48 -13.78 -28.36
C GLN A 182 -7.85 -13.90 -29.74
N ASP A 183 -7.21 -15.05 -30.00
CA ASP A 183 -6.98 -15.56 -31.34
C ASP A 183 -7.54 -17.00 -31.46
#